data_b29ec34ce904244396d16298c3bb6797
#
_entry.id   b29ec34ce904244396d16298c3bb6797
#
_cell.length_a   1.000
_cell.length_b   1.000
_cell.length_c   1.000
_cell.angle_alpha   90.00
_cell.angle_beta   90.00
_cell.angle_gamma   90.00
#
_symmetry.space_group_name_H-M   'P 1'
#
loop_
_entity.id
_entity.type
_entity.pdbx_description
1 polymer ?
#
loop_
_entity_poly.entity_id
_entity_poly.type
_entity_poly.pdbx_seq_one_letter_code
_entity_poly.pdbx_strand_id
1 'polypeptide(L)'
;MHNQPKKYIITGAPGTGKTTLINLLKDTIPCMDEVSRRVIINEQENNSNGMPWEDINRFTELVFKLTSKELLNVSTQVCDRSLLDLEAYLTVANKPIPKYLQEFPYKEVYHKKVFFAPTWFDIYCKDAQRLQEFEYCLTLEKALLEQYTKKGFEIIMLPKTSAVIRTKLILEAMI
;
A
#
# COMPACT_ATOMS: atom_id res chain seq x y z
N MET A 1 3.20 -23.11 2.89
CA MET A 1 2.21 -22.12 2.35
C MET A 1 1.98 -22.36 0.85
N HIS A 2 1.73 -23.63 0.45
CA HIS A 2 1.60 -23.95 -0.96
C HIS A 2 0.12 -23.86 -1.37
N ASN A 3 -0.15 -23.06 -2.38
CA ASN A 3 -1.44 -22.94 -3.10
C ASN A 3 -2.47 -21.91 -2.60
N GLN A 4 -2.08 -20.82 -1.95
CA GLN A 4 -3.02 -19.71 -1.81
C GLN A 4 -3.02 -18.84 -3.08
N PRO A 5 -4.18 -18.34 -3.54
CA PRO A 5 -4.22 -17.42 -4.68
C PRO A 5 -3.44 -16.15 -4.35
N LYS A 6 -2.58 -15.73 -5.29
CA LYS A 6 -1.80 -14.50 -5.15
C LYS A 6 -2.72 -13.28 -5.19
N LYS A 7 -2.40 -12.30 -4.37
CA LYS A 7 -3.18 -11.08 -4.23
C LYS A 7 -2.63 -9.97 -5.11
N TYR A 8 -3.49 -9.25 -5.79
CA TYR A 8 -3.11 -8.02 -6.50
C TYR A 8 -2.88 -6.89 -5.51
N ILE A 9 -2.04 -5.95 -5.89
CA ILE A 9 -1.71 -4.77 -5.09
C ILE A 9 -2.18 -3.52 -5.82
N ILE A 10 -2.83 -2.62 -5.10
CA ILE A 10 -2.99 -1.22 -5.49
C ILE A 10 -2.13 -0.39 -4.56
N THR A 11 -1.14 0.33 -5.08
CA THR A 11 -0.23 1.15 -4.30
C THR A 11 -0.07 2.54 -4.90
N GLY A 12 0.69 3.39 -4.25
CA GLY A 12 0.97 4.79 -4.57
C GLY A 12 1.05 5.66 -3.32
N ALA A 13 1.56 6.87 -3.46
CA ALA A 13 1.70 7.81 -2.36
C ALA A 13 0.36 8.16 -1.69
N PRO A 14 0.33 8.79 -0.50
CA PRO A 14 -0.89 9.32 0.09
C PRO A 14 -1.63 10.28 -0.84
N GLY A 15 -2.97 10.32 -0.77
CA GLY A 15 -3.78 11.28 -1.54
C GLY A 15 -3.99 10.94 -3.02
N THR A 16 -3.65 9.73 -3.49
CA THR A 16 -3.77 9.32 -4.91
C THR A 16 -5.10 8.65 -5.28
N GLY A 17 -6.07 8.65 -4.36
CA GLY A 17 -7.42 8.12 -4.60
C GLY A 17 -7.55 6.59 -4.42
N LYS A 18 -6.57 5.88 -3.87
CA LYS A 18 -6.60 4.41 -3.66
C LYS A 18 -7.83 3.94 -2.89
N THR A 19 -8.15 4.57 -1.78
CA THR A 19 -9.31 4.20 -0.94
C THR A 19 -10.62 4.25 -1.74
N THR A 20 -10.78 5.24 -2.64
CA THR A 20 -11.94 5.32 -3.53
C THR A 20 -11.97 4.14 -4.50
N LEU A 21 -10.83 3.76 -5.06
CA LEU A 21 -10.72 2.59 -5.96
C LEU A 21 -11.05 1.29 -5.21
N ILE A 22 -10.50 1.10 -4.01
CA ILE A 22 -10.77 -0.08 -3.17
C ILE A 22 -12.27 -0.17 -2.83
N ASN A 23 -12.91 0.94 -2.48
CA ASN A 23 -14.33 0.95 -2.17
C ASN A 23 -15.19 0.54 -3.38
N LEU A 24 -14.87 1.03 -4.58
CA LEU A 24 -15.57 0.61 -5.81
C LEU A 24 -15.30 -0.86 -6.18
N LEU A 25 -14.09 -1.36 -5.93
CA LEU A 25 -13.75 -2.76 -6.20
C LEU A 25 -14.47 -3.73 -5.25
N LYS A 26 -14.72 -3.33 -4.00
CA LYS A 26 -15.42 -4.15 -2.99
C LYS A 26 -16.82 -4.58 -3.42
N ASP A 27 -17.46 -3.83 -4.31
CA ASP A 27 -18.77 -4.20 -4.87
C ASP A 27 -18.68 -5.43 -5.77
N THR A 28 -17.47 -5.79 -6.24
CA THR A 28 -17.25 -6.88 -7.21
C THR A 28 -16.33 -7.98 -6.68
N ILE A 29 -15.29 -7.61 -5.94
CA ILE A 29 -14.24 -8.53 -5.48
C ILE A 29 -13.83 -8.26 -4.03
N PRO A 30 -13.42 -9.31 -3.27
CA PRO A 30 -12.93 -9.13 -1.90
C PRO A 30 -11.62 -8.36 -1.85
N CYS A 31 -11.61 -7.23 -1.14
CA CYS A 31 -10.44 -6.38 -0.94
C CYS A 31 -10.03 -6.31 0.53
N MET A 32 -8.72 -6.16 0.76
CA MET A 32 -8.13 -5.83 2.07
C MET A 32 -7.91 -4.32 2.14
N ASP A 33 -8.42 -3.70 3.19
CA ASP A 33 -8.26 -2.27 3.45
C ASP A 33 -6.83 -1.90 3.87
N GLU A 34 -6.50 -0.61 3.77
CA GLU A 34 -5.21 -0.06 4.20
C GLU A 34 -4.97 -0.31 5.70
N VAL A 35 -4.07 -1.24 5.99
CA VAL A 35 -3.71 -1.62 7.36
C VAL A 35 -3.01 -0.47 8.09
N SER A 36 -2.14 0.26 7.40
CA SER A 36 -1.39 1.39 7.97
C SER A 36 -2.29 2.45 8.58
N ARG A 37 -3.42 2.78 7.93
CA ARG A 37 -4.40 3.73 8.46
C ARG A 37 -5.05 3.24 9.76
N ARG A 38 -5.39 1.95 9.83
CA ARG A 38 -5.97 1.36 11.05
C ARG A 38 -4.98 1.35 12.22
N VAL A 39 -3.70 1.10 11.93
CA VAL A 39 -2.64 1.21 12.94
C VAL A 39 -2.54 2.64 13.45
N ILE A 40 -2.51 3.65 12.57
CA ILE A 40 -2.46 5.07 12.97
C ILE A 40 -3.64 5.42 13.88
N ILE A 41 -4.87 5.09 13.48
CA ILE A 41 -6.07 5.38 14.27
C ILE A 41 -5.99 4.73 15.65
N ASN A 42 -5.64 3.44 15.70
CA ASN A 42 -5.51 2.71 16.97
C ASN A 42 -4.43 3.30 17.90
N GLU A 43 -3.27 3.68 17.36
CA GLU A 43 -2.21 4.30 18.14
C GLU A 43 -2.62 5.71 18.65
N GLN A 44 -3.34 6.49 17.84
CA GLN A 44 -3.88 7.78 18.26
C GLN A 44 -4.93 7.64 19.39
N GLU A 45 -5.88 6.71 19.26
CA GLU A 45 -6.92 6.45 20.25
C GLU A 45 -6.34 5.98 21.60
N ASN A 46 -5.23 5.26 21.57
CA ASN A 46 -4.52 4.77 22.76
C ASN A 46 -3.45 5.75 23.28
N ASN A 47 -3.31 6.95 22.70
CA ASN A 47 -2.24 7.91 23.03
C ASN A 47 -0.84 7.28 23.00
N SER A 48 -0.60 6.39 22.07
CA SER A 48 0.67 5.71 21.82
C SER A 48 1.48 6.44 20.75
N ASN A 49 2.75 6.06 20.57
CA ASN A 49 3.71 6.71 19.68
C ASN A 49 3.99 5.93 18.38
N GLY A 50 3.16 4.96 18.02
CA GLY A 50 3.36 4.11 16.85
C GLY A 50 2.89 4.73 15.52
N MET A 51 2.83 6.05 15.41
CA MET A 51 2.59 6.74 14.14
C MET A 51 3.89 6.87 13.33
N PRO A 52 3.82 6.89 11.99
CA PRO A 52 5.02 6.93 11.15
C PRO A 52 5.86 8.21 11.30
N TRP A 53 5.28 9.31 11.78
CA TRP A 53 5.97 10.58 12.05
C TRP A 53 6.54 10.68 13.47
N GLU A 54 6.26 9.74 14.38
CA GLU A 54 6.79 9.67 15.73
C GLU A 54 7.82 8.55 15.86
N ASP A 55 7.42 7.30 15.61
CA ASP A 55 8.29 6.13 15.62
C ASP A 55 7.99 5.22 14.44
N ILE A 56 8.69 5.46 13.33
CA ILE A 56 8.53 4.67 12.10
C ILE A 56 8.92 3.19 12.26
N ASN A 57 9.84 2.85 13.19
CA ASN A 57 10.22 1.46 13.40
C ASN A 57 9.08 0.71 14.07
N ARG A 58 8.51 1.28 15.13
CA ARG A 58 7.34 0.73 15.82
C ARG A 58 6.14 0.66 14.87
N PHE A 59 5.86 1.72 14.12
CA PHE A 59 4.81 1.71 13.08
C PHE A 59 4.98 0.55 12.09
N THR A 60 6.20 0.38 11.56
CA THR A 60 6.52 -0.68 10.60
C THR A 60 6.26 -2.06 11.19
N GLU A 61 6.64 -2.30 12.45
CA GLU A 61 6.42 -3.57 13.13
C GLU A 61 4.93 -3.87 13.32
N LEU A 62 4.14 -2.87 13.75
CA LEU A 62 2.69 -3.01 13.94
C LEU A 62 1.98 -3.31 12.63
N VAL A 63 2.29 -2.55 11.56
CA VAL A 63 1.71 -2.77 10.23
C VAL A 63 2.12 -4.14 9.69
N PHE A 64 3.38 -4.54 9.84
CA PHE A 64 3.84 -5.87 9.41
C PHE A 64 3.07 -7.00 10.10
N LYS A 65 2.93 -6.96 11.43
CA LYS A 65 2.21 -7.98 12.21
C LYS A 65 0.75 -8.10 11.77
N LEU A 66 0.06 -6.97 11.64
CA LEU A 66 -1.35 -6.97 11.29
C LEU A 66 -1.57 -7.38 9.83
N THR A 67 -0.78 -6.85 8.90
CA THR A 67 -0.86 -7.23 7.48
C THR A 67 -0.58 -8.71 7.27
N SER A 68 0.48 -9.25 7.91
CA SER A 68 0.82 -10.67 7.80
C SER A 68 -0.31 -11.58 8.27
N LYS A 69 -1.04 -11.19 9.33
CA LYS A 69 -2.22 -11.92 9.80
C LYS A 69 -3.37 -11.87 8.77
N GLU A 70 -3.65 -10.71 8.19
CA GLU A 70 -4.75 -10.54 7.24
C GLU A 70 -4.47 -11.20 5.88
N LEU A 71 -3.21 -11.28 5.47
CA LEU A 71 -2.81 -11.99 4.26
C LEU A 71 -3.13 -13.49 4.30
N LEU A 72 -3.40 -14.07 5.48
CA LEU A 72 -3.87 -15.46 5.62
C LEU A 72 -5.30 -15.65 5.10
N ASN A 73 -6.08 -14.57 4.92
CA ASN A 73 -7.42 -14.68 4.35
C ASN A 73 -7.32 -15.03 2.85
N VAL A 74 -7.72 -16.24 2.53
CA VAL A 74 -7.66 -16.80 1.16
C VAL A 74 -8.65 -16.15 0.19
N SER A 75 -9.72 -15.54 0.68
CA SER A 75 -10.74 -14.89 -0.16
C SER A 75 -10.27 -13.53 -0.70
N THR A 76 -9.34 -12.86 -0.02
CA THR A 76 -8.82 -11.57 -0.46
C THR A 76 -8.14 -11.67 -1.82
N GLN A 77 -8.56 -10.83 -2.77
CA GLN A 77 -8.00 -10.78 -4.12
C GLN A 77 -7.15 -9.52 -4.36
N VAL A 78 -7.51 -8.39 -3.74
CA VAL A 78 -6.80 -7.11 -3.89
C VAL A 78 -6.46 -6.54 -2.52
N CYS A 79 -5.25 -5.99 -2.38
CA CYS A 79 -4.76 -5.32 -1.18
C CYS A 79 -4.56 -3.81 -1.44
N ASP A 80 -5.09 -2.97 -0.55
CA ASP A 80 -4.69 -1.56 -0.47
C ASP A 80 -3.32 -1.49 0.19
N ARG A 81 -2.29 -1.28 -0.61
CA ARG A 81 -0.85 -1.39 -0.28
C ARG A 81 -0.37 -2.82 -0.05
N SER A 82 0.93 -2.95 0.11
CA SER A 82 1.60 -4.19 0.52
C SER A 82 2.66 -3.92 1.58
N LEU A 83 3.26 -4.99 2.10
CA LEU A 83 4.41 -4.86 3.01
C LEU A 83 5.64 -4.22 2.35
N LEU A 84 5.71 -4.22 1.01
CA LEU A 84 6.80 -3.58 0.29
C LEU A 84 6.73 -2.05 0.38
N ASP A 85 5.54 -1.48 0.57
CA ASP A 85 5.38 -0.05 0.81
C ASP A 85 6.16 0.39 2.07
N LEU A 86 6.26 -0.45 3.10
CA LEU A 86 7.04 -0.17 4.32
C LEU A 86 8.54 -0.02 4.02
N GLU A 87 9.10 -0.80 3.09
CA GLU A 87 10.50 -0.65 2.66
C GLU A 87 10.73 0.74 2.04
N ALA A 88 9.77 1.24 1.23
CA ALA A 88 9.85 2.57 0.65
C ALA A 88 9.75 3.68 1.72
N TYR A 89 8.84 3.57 2.68
CA TYR A 89 8.74 4.52 3.80
C TYR A 89 10.02 4.57 4.63
N LEU A 90 10.59 3.42 4.96
CA LEU A 90 11.86 3.33 5.71
C LEU A 90 13.02 3.94 4.91
N THR A 91 13.06 3.70 3.59
CA THR A 91 14.08 4.28 2.69
C THR A 91 14.01 5.80 2.69
N VAL A 92 12.82 6.38 2.54
CA VAL A 92 12.62 7.85 2.59
C VAL A 92 12.99 8.43 3.97
N ALA A 93 12.74 7.67 5.05
CA ALA A 93 13.10 8.06 6.41
C ALA A 93 14.59 7.83 6.76
N ASN A 94 15.41 7.35 5.81
CA ASN A 94 16.82 6.95 6.04
C ASN A 94 16.97 5.94 7.20
N LYS A 95 16.06 4.98 7.29
CA LYS A 95 16.09 3.91 8.29
C LYS A 95 16.45 2.56 7.65
N PRO A 96 17.14 1.67 8.37
CA PRO A 96 17.45 0.34 7.87
C PRO A 96 16.17 -0.47 7.68
N ILE A 97 16.12 -1.27 6.62
CA ILE A 97 15.00 -2.18 6.36
C ILE A 97 15.19 -3.41 7.25
N PRO A 98 14.23 -3.74 8.15
CA PRO A 98 14.32 -4.91 9.01
C PRO A 98 14.39 -6.22 8.23
N LYS A 99 15.08 -7.21 8.80
CA LYS A 99 15.28 -8.52 8.17
C LYS A 99 13.96 -9.23 7.81
N TYR A 100 12.93 -9.12 8.65
CA TYR A 100 11.62 -9.72 8.40
C TYR A 100 10.91 -9.16 7.16
N LEU A 101 11.17 -7.91 6.77
CA LEU A 101 10.71 -7.34 5.48
C LEU A 101 11.58 -7.82 4.33
N GLN A 102 12.91 -7.79 4.47
CA GLN A 102 13.83 -8.21 3.41
C GLN A 102 13.57 -9.66 2.97
N GLU A 103 13.29 -10.55 3.93
CA GLU A 103 13.08 -11.99 3.73
C GLU A 103 11.61 -12.36 3.46
N PHE A 104 10.69 -11.40 3.47
CA PHE A 104 9.28 -11.69 3.20
C PHE A 104 9.09 -12.24 1.77
N PRO A 105 8.31 -13.31 1.58
CA PRO A 105 8.15 -13.98 0.28
C PRO A 105 7.17 -13.24 -0.63
N TYR A 106 7.50 -12.00 -1.01
CA TYR A 106 6.63 -11.10 -1.78
C TYR A 106 6.06 -11.76 -3.04
N LYS A 107 6.89 -12.46 -3.83
CA LYS A 107 6.49 -13.08 -5.10
C LYS A 107 5.62 -14.33 -4.94
N GLU A 108 5.58 -14.92 -3.75
CA GLU A 108 4.71 -16.04 -3.43
C GLU A 108 3.33 -15.57 -3.00
N VAL A 109 3.27 -14.43 -2.31
CA VAL A 109 2.05 -13.85 -1.72
C VAL A 109 1.31 -12.96 -2.71
N TYR A 110 2.06 -12.15 -3.48
CA TYR A 110 1.48 -11.15 -4.36
C TYR A 110 1.61 -11.52 -5.85
N HIS A 111 0.61 -11.09 -6.63
CA HIS A 111 0.64 -11.20 -8.08
C HIS A 111 1.74 -10.32 -8.66
N LYS A 112 2.30 -10.71 -9.81
CA LYS A 112 3.39 -9.98 -10.46
C LYS A 112 2.98 -8.56 -10.88
N LYS A 113 1.75 -8.38 -11.35
CA LYS A 113 1.21 -7.07 -11.74
C LYS A 113 0.82 -6.27 -10.49
N VAL A 114 1.25 -5.01 -10.43
CA VAL A 114 0.95 -4.05 -9.36
C VAL A 114 0.31 -2.81 -9.99
N PHE A 115 -0.86 -2.42 -9.53
CA PHE A 115 -1.55 -1.22 -9.97
C PHE A 115 -1.04 -0.02 -9.19
N PHE A 116 -0.41 0.91 -9.89
CA PHE A 116 0.20 2.07 -9.27
C PHE A 116 -0.64 3.32 -9.51
N ALA A 117 -1.12 3.93 -8.44
CA ALA A 117 -1.85 5.20 -8.46
C ALA A 117 -0.85 6.36 -8.33
N PRO A 118 -0.54 7.11 -9.42
CA PRO A 118 0.47 8.16 -9.40
C PRO A 118 0.02 9.35 -8.55
N THR A 119 0.98 10.09 -8.01
CA THR A 119 0.75 11.34 -7.32
C THR A 119 0.07 12.34 -8.26
N TRP A 120 -1.05 12.91 -7.79
CA TRP A 120 -1.91 13.76 -8.59
C TRP A 120 -2.35 14.97 -7.79
N PHE A 121 -1.86 16.16 -8.17
CA PHE A 121 -2.07 17.39 -7.43
C PHE A 121 -3.56 17.76 -7.29
N ASP A 122 -4.34 17.60 -8.37
CA ASP A 122 -5.75 18.03 -8.42
C ASP A 122 -6.66 17.31 -7.40
N ILE A 123 -6.30 16.09 -6.98
CA ILE A 123 -7.06 15.31 -5.99
C ILE A 123 -6.35 15.18 -4.65
N TYR A 124 -5.14 15.73 -4.53
CA TYR A 124 -4.38 15.69 -3.29
C TYR A 124 -5.08 16.51 -2.21
N CYS A 125 -5.30 15.91 -1.04
CA CYS A 125 -5.75 16.61 0.15
C CYS A 125 -5.11 16.02 1.40
N LYS A 126 -4.91 16.86 2.41
CA LYS A 126 -4.47 16.45 3.74
C LYS A 126 -5.68 16.08 4.60
N ASP A 127 -5.51 15.12 5.50
CA ASP A 127 -6.45 14.79 6.57
C ASP A 127 -5.69 14.44 7.86
N ALA A 128 -6.41 14.12 8.94
CA ALA A 128 -5.82 13.85 10.26
C ALA A 128 -4.83 12.66 10.27
N GLN A 129 -4.91 11.77 9.30
CA GLN A 129 -4.00 10.63 9.12
C GLN A 129 -3.02 10.82 7.97
N ARG A 130 -3.05 11.99 7.27
CA ARG A 130 -2.21 12.35 6.12
C ARG A 130 -1.68 13.77 6.28
N LEU A 131 -0.62 13.88 7.06
CA LEU A 131 0.05 15.16 7.35
C LEU A 131 1.13 15.52 6.31
N GLN A 132 1.48 14.56 5.43
CA GLN A 132 2.58 14.70 4.48
C GLN A 132 2.32 15.80 3.46
N GLU A 133 3.35 16.59 3.15
CA GLU A 133 3.33 17.57 2.07
C GLU A 133 3.35 16.89 0.69
N PHE A 134 2.93 17.61 -0.34
CA PHE A 134 2.88 17.07 -1.71
C PHE A 134 4.27 16.66 -2.22
N GLU A 135 5.30 17.42 -1.91
CA GLU A 135 6.72 17.12 -2.24
C GLU A 135 7.19 15.82 -1.60
N TYR A 136 6.76 15.54 -0.36
CA TYR A 136 7.02 14.26 0.27
C TYR A 136 6.34 13.11 -0.49
N CYS A 137 5.11 13.32 -0.98
CA CYS A 137 4.40 12.33 -1.78
C CYS A 137 5.14 12.01 -3.08
N LEU A 138 5.76 13.01 -3.74
CA LEU A 138 6.59 12.80 -4.93
C LEU A 138 7.87 12.00 -4.60
N THR A 139 8.51 12.30 -3.48
CA THR A 139 9.69 11.55 -3.00
C THR A 139 9.34 10.09 -2.68
N LEU A 140 8.22 9.88 -1.99
CA LEU A 140 7.74 8.54 -1.67
C LEU A 140 7.32 7.75 -2.92
N GLU A 141 6.71 8.42 -3.91
CA GLU A 141 6.36 7.79 -5.20
C GLU A 141 7.60 7.18 -5.86
N LYS A 142 8.70 7.94 -5.94
CA LYS A 142 9.98 7.43 -6.49
C LYS A 142 10.47 6.22 -5.71
N ALA A 143 10.49 6.29 -4.39
CA ALA A 143 10.94 5.17 -3.55
C ALA A 143 10.05 3.93 -3.73
N LEU A 144 8.72 4.10 -3.82
CA LEU A 144 7.80 2.99 -4.10
C LEU A 144 8.11 2.34 -5.45
N LEU A 145 8.22 3.13 -6.52
CA LEU A 145 8.53 2.63 -7.86
C LEU A 145 9.85 1.86 -7.88
N GLU A 146 10.88 2.39 -7.21
CA GLU A 146 12.19 1.72 -7.09
C GLU A 146 12.09 0.38 -6.34
N GLN A 147 11.40 0.30 -5.20
CA GLN A 147 11.26 -0.93 -4.42
C GLN A 147 10.51 -2.01 -5.21
N TYR A 148 9.37 -1.68 -5.82
CA TYR A 148 8.61 -2.62 -6.63
C TYR A 148 9.39 -3.11 -7.85
N THR A 149 10.08 -2.21 -8.55
CA THR A 149 10.94 -2.56 -9.70
C THR A 149 12.10 -3.46 -9.28
N LYS A 150 12.79 -3.12 -8.19
CA LYS A 150 13.92 -3.90 -7.63
C LYS A 150 13.50 -5.33 -7.24
N LYS A 151 12.30 -5.50 -6.69
CA LYS A 151 11.73 -6.81 -6.36
C LYS A 151 11.18 -7.55 -7.59
N GLY A 152 11.18 -6.93 -8.78
CA GLY A 152 10.80 -7.55 -10.06
C GLY A 152 9.29 -7.64 -10.29
N PHE A 153 8.52 -6.70 -9.73
CA PHE A 153 7.11 -6.51 -10.04
C PHE A 153 6.92 -5.74 -11.36
N GLU A 154 5.81 -6.01 -12.03
CA GLU A 154 5.35 -5.32 -13.24
C GLU A 154 4.40 -4.20 -12.83
N ILE A 155 4.83 -2.95 -13.03
CA ILE A 155 4.05 -1.79 -12.61
C ILE A 155 3.09 -1.38 -13.73
N ILE A 156 1.79 -1.42 -13.44
CA ILE A 156 0.74 -0.88 -14.29
C ILE A 156 0.36 0.50 -13.74
N MET A 157 0.82 1.54 -14.42
CA MET A 157 0.53 2.92 -14.04
C MET A 157 -0.93 3.25 -14.36
N LEU A 158 -1.71 3.60 -13.32
CA LEU A 158 -3.09 4.03 -13.51
C LEU A 158 -3.17 5.47 -14.06
N PRO A 159 -4.03 5.75 -15.01
CA PRO A 159 -4.17 7.11 -15.55
C PRO A 159 -4.79 8.07 -14.52
N LYS A 160 -4.49 9.35 -14.65
CA LYS A 160 -5.09 10.44 -13.86
C LYS A 160 -6.48 10.78 -14.43
N THR A 161 -7.46 9.95 -14.08
CA THR A 161 -8.85 10.05 -14.55
C THR A 161 -9.82 9.59 -13.47
N SER A 162 -11.11 9.54 -13.77
CA SER A 162 -12.15 9.16 -12.80
C SER A 162 -11.90 7.80 -12.16
N ALA A 163 -12.31 7.64 -10.89
CA ALA A 163 -12.17 6.39 -10.17
C ALA A 163 -12.88 5.22 -10.88
N VAL A 164 -14.02 5.47 -11.51
CA VAL A 164 -14.78 4.45 -12.27
C VAL A 164 -13.95 3.89 -13.42
N ILE A 165 -13.32 4.76 -14.24
CA ILE A 165 -12.46 4.33 -15.35
C ILE A 165 -11.25 3.55 -14.83
N ARG A 166 -10.61 4.03 -13.77
CA ARG A 166 -9.45 3.36 -13.16
C ARG A 166 -9.82 1.98 -12.60
N THR A 167 -10.99 1.85 -11.95
CA THR A 167 -11.50 0.58 -11.44
C THR A 167 -11.76 -0.41 -12.57
N LYS A 168 -12.36 0.03 -13.69
CA LYS A 168 -12.57 -0.79 -14.87
C LYS A 168 -11.25 -1.31 -15.43
N LEU A 169 -10.24 -0.46 -15.59
CA LEU A 169 -8.90 -0.86 -16.04
C LEU A 169 -8.25 -1.90 -15.13
N ILE A 170 -8.41 -1.77 -13.81
CA ILE A 170 -7.89 -2.76 -12.86
C ILE A 170 -8.57 -4.12 -13.10
N LEU A 171 -9.91 -4.16 -13.16
CA LEU A 171 -10.66 -5.39 -13.35
C LEU A 171 -10.29 -6.08 -14.68
N GLU A 172 -10.18 -5.32 -15.78
CA GLU A 172 -9.77 -5.85 -17.08
C GLU A 172 -8.34 -6.42 -17.07
N ALA A 173 -7.42 -5.81 -16.32
CA ALA A 173 -6.02 -6.25 -16.25
C ALA A 173 -5.80 -7.42 -15.28
N MET A 174 -6.78 -7.79 -14.46
CA MET A 174 -6.76 -8.95 -13.55
C MET A 174 -7.14 -10.25 -14.26
N ILE A 175 -7.75 -10.17 -15.44
CA ILE A 175 -8.09 -11.32 -16.28
C ILE A 175 -6.85 -11.74 -17.07
#